data_578fbf8deab4a0dfc09ed89a84209d78
#
_entry.id   578fbf8deab4a0dfc09ed89a84209d78
#
_cell.length_a   1.000
_cell.length_b   1.000
_cell.length_c   1.000
_cell.angle_alpha   90.00
_cell.angle_beta   90.00
_cell.angle_gamma   90.00
#
_symmetry.space_group_name_H-M   'P 1'
#
loop_
_entity.id
_entity.type
_entity.pdbx_description
1 polymer ?
#
loop_
_entity_poly.entity_id
_entity_poly.type
_entity_poly.pdbx_seq_one_letter_code
_entity_poly.pdbx_strand_id
1 'polypeptide(L)'
;TTGYATTDFNTWPEISRTILVLLMFIGACAGSTGGGIKVSRILILCKTVRKELHIFLHPNAVKKIKMDGKAIPHEVVRSTNIFFIVYMLIFASSIFLIAFDDFNLITNFTAVAATFNNIGPGLELVGPTGNFGMFSWFSKLILTFDMLAGRLEIFPLLILFVRDTSVSYTHLRAH
;
A
#
# COMPACT_ATOMS: atom_id res chain seq x y z
N THR A 1 -2.26 3.99 -12.55
CA THR A 1 -2.69 4.97 -11.54
C THR A 1 -3.15 6.31 -12.12
N THR A 2 -3.57 6.35 -13.39
CA THR A 2 -4.13 7.56 -14.02
C THR A 2 -5.62 7.72 -13.73
N GLY A 3 -6.34 6.61 -13.52
CA GLY A 3 -7.75 6.58 -13.14
C GLY A 3 -8.73 6.72 -14.31
N TYR A 4 -8.28 6.83 -15.56
CA TYR A 4 -9.16 6.83 -16.71
C TYR A 4 -9.62 5.41 -17.07
N ALA A 5 -10.91 5.27 -17.38
CA ALA A 5 -11.50 4.04 -17.88
C ALA A 5 -12.30 4.33 -19.16
N THR A 6 -12.19 3.45 -20.13
CA THR A 6 -12.95 3.53 -21.40
C THR A 6 -14.26 2.79 -21.35
N THR A 7 -14.41 1.89 -20.37
CA THR A 7 -15.61 1.05 -20.17
C THR A 7 -15.93 0.94 -18.70
N ASP A 8 -17.20 0.65 -18.36
CA ASP A 8 -17.59 0.32 -17.00
C ASP A 8 -17.25 -1.13 -16.68
N PHE A 9 -16.19 -1.34 -15.92
CA PHE A 9 -15.75 -2.68 -15.50
C PHE A 9 -16.61 -3.27 -14.35
N ASN A 10 -17.59 -2.55 -13.82
CA ASN A 10 -18.56 -3.13 -12.89
C ASN A 10 -19.42 -4.21 -13.55
N THR A 11 -19.62 -4.15 -14.87
CA THR A 11 -20.37 -5.12 -15.66
C THR A 11 -19.56 -6.37 -16.04
N TRP A 12 -18.26 -6.39 -15.71
CA TRP A 12 -17.38 -7.51 -16.07
C TRP A 12 -17.61 -8.73 -15.17
N PRO A 13 -17.25 -9.94 -15.65
CA PRO A 13 -17.29 -11.14 -14.83
C PRO A 13 -16.49 -11.00 -13.54
N GLU A 14 -16.95 -11.66 -12.47
CA GLU A 14 -16.35 -11.56 -11.14
C GLU A 14 -14.83 -11.88 -11.12
N ILE A 15 -14.39 -12.84 -11.95
CA ILE A 15 -12.97 -13.17 -12.05
C ILE A 15 -12.14 -11.97 -12.54
N SER A 16 -12.65 -11.23 -13.53
CA SER A 16 -11.97 -10.05 -14.07
C SER A 16 -11.93 -8.91 -13.04
N ARG A 17 -13.02 -8.68 -12.32
CA ARG A 17 -13.12 -7.71 -11.23
C ARG A 17 -12.13 -8.06 -10.10
N THR A 18 -12.05 -9.33 -9.73
CA THR A 18 -11.10 -9.82 -8.72
C THR A 18 -9.65 -9.60 -9.14
N ILE A 19 -9.33 -9.88 -10.41
CA ILE A 19 -7.97 -9.62 -10.95
C ILE A 19 -7.65 -8.12 -10.89
N LEU A 20 -8.59 -7.23 -11.26
CA LEU A 20 -8.40 -5.80 -11.15
C LEU A 20 -8.12 -5.37 -9.71
N VAL A 21 -8.89 -5.87 -8.73
CA VAL A 21 -8.68 -5.58 -7.31
C VAL A 21 -7.29 -6.04 -6.85
N LEU A 22 -6.85 -7.24 -7.23
CA LEU A 22 -5.51 -7.72 -6.90
C LEU A 22 -4.41 -6.86 -7.51
N LEU A 23 -4.61 -6.41 -8.76
CA LEU A 23 -3.68 -5.50 -9.44
C LEU A 23 -3.62 -4.11 -8.79
N MET A 24 -4.67 -3.65 -8.09
CA MET A 24 -4.65 -2.39 -7.35
C MET A 24 -3.54 -2.36 -6.28
N PHE A 25 -3.22 -3.50 -5.66
CA PHE A 25 -2.18 -3.59 -4.64
C PHE A 25 -0.76 -3.69 -5.22
N ILE A 26 -0.63 -4.14 -6.47
CA ILE A 26 0.66 -4.26 -7.14
C ILE A 26 1.01 -2.92 -7.76
N GLY A 27 1.83 -2.17 -7.08
CA GLY A 27 2.30 -0.86 -7.53
C GLY A 27 3.34 -0.93 -8.64
N ALA A 28 3.84 0.23 -9.02
CA ALA A 28 4.85 0.38 -10.06
C ALA A 28 6.26 -0.04 -9.60
N CYS A 29 7.25 0.11 -10.50
CA CYS A 29 8.66 -0.18 -10.22
C CYS A 29 9.23 0.71 -9.10
N ALA A 30 10.32 0.27 -8.49
CA ALA A 30 11.09 1.09 -7.55
C ALA A 30 11.53 2.39 -8.22
N GLY A 31 11.39 3.53 -7.50
CA GLY A 31 11.69 4.86 -8.04
C GLY A 31 10.57 5.49 -8.88
N SER A 32 9.51 4.76 -9.21
CA SER A 32 8.32 5.32 -9.86
C SER A 32 7.48 6.12 -8.87
N THR A 33 6.80 7.17 -9.36
CA THR A 33 5.83 7.97 -8.61
C THR A 33 4.46 7.29 -8.45
N GLY A 34 4.26 6.09 -9.01
CA GLY A 34 3.01 5.32 -8.86
C GLY A 34 2.75 4.92 -7.41
N GLY A 35 1.48 4.90 -7.00
CA GLY A 35 1.05 4.41 -5.68
C GLY A 35 1.16 2.89 -5.54
N GLY A 36 0.64 2.37 -4.42
CA GLY A 36 0.63 0.94 -4.12
C GLY A 36 1.96 0.36 -3.64
N ILE A 37 1.94 -0.94 -3.33
CA ILE A 37 3.15 -1.65 -2.89
C ILE A 37 4.06 -1.87 -4.10
N LYS A 38 5.26 -1.28 -4.07
CA LYS A 38 6.21 -1.43 -5.17
C LYS A 38 6.53 -2.91 -5.46
N VAL A 39 6.64 -3.26 -6.75
CA VAL A 39 6.96 -4.64 -7.18
C VAL A 39 8.22 -5.17 -6.49
N SER A 40 9.24 -4.34 -6.29
CA SER A 40 10.46 -4.72 -5.58
C SER A 40 10.20 -5.18 -4.14
N ARG A 41 9.29 -4.50 -3.41
CA ARG A 41 8.89 -4.89 -2.05
C ARG A 41 8.14 -6.23 -2.04
N ILE A 42 7.23 -6.44 -3.01
CA ILE A 42 6.52 -7.72 -3.15
C ILE A 42 7.51 -8.86 -3.40
N LEU A 43 8.50 -8.66 -4.28
CA LEU A 43 9.54 -9.65 -4.54
C LEU A 43 10.39 -9.95 -3.29
N ILE A 44 10.74 -8.93 -2.51
CA ILE A 44 11.46 -9.11 -1.24
C ILE A 44 10.61 -9.91 -0.26
N LEU A 45 9.32 -9.59 -0.09
CA LEU A 45 8.40 -10.32 0.78
C LEU A 45 8.29 -11.80 0.36
N CYS A 46 8.07 -12.09 -0.92
CA CYS A 46 8.00 -13.46 -1.43
C CYS A 46 9.31 -14.23 -1.19
N LYS A 47 10.47 -13.58 -1.40
CA LYS A 47 11.78 -14.21 -1.13
C LYS A 47 12.02 -14.39 0.36
N THR A 48 11.52 -13.48 1.21
CA THR A 48 11.58 -13.61 2.67
C THR A 48 10.80 -14.84 3.12
N VAL A 49 9.54 -14.98 2.68
CA VAL A 49 8.72 -16.16 3.00
C VAL A 49 9.43 -17.45 2.57
N ARG A 50 9.94 -17.50 1.33
CA ARG A 50 10.69 -18.68 0.85
C ARG A 50 11.95 -18.96 1.67
N LYS A 51 12.65 -17.94 2.12
CA LYS A 51 13.81 -18.08 3.00
C LYS A 51 13.41 -18.66 4.36
N GLU A 52 12.38 -18.12 4.98
CA GLU A 52 11.90 -18.58 6.30
C GLU A 52 11.41 -20.05 6.24
N LEU A 53 10.63 -20.40 5.21
CA LEU A 53 10.24 -21.80 4.98
C LEU A 53 11.44 -22.72 4.80
N HIS A 54 12.48 -22.29 4.09
CA HIS A 54 13.69 -23.08 3.91
C HIS A 54 14.47 -23.26 5.21
N ILE A 55 14.58 -22.21 6.03
CA ILE A 55 15.23 -22.28 7.35
C ILE A 55 14.43 -23.18 8.29
N PHE A 56 13.09 -23.15 8.22
CA PHE A 56 12.26 -24.04 9.02
C PHE A 56 12.51 -25.52 8.71
N LEU A 57 12.74 -25.86 7.42
CA LEU A 57 13.06 -27.23 7.00
C LEU A 57 14.54 -27.59 7.27
N HIS A 58 15.43 -26.61 7.24
CA HIS A 58 16.89 -26.79 7.39
C HIS A 58 17.46 -25.76 8.35
N PRO A 59 17.34 -25.95 9.68
CA PRO A 59 17.69 -24.94 10.71
C PRO A 59 19.13 -24.44 10.65
N ASN A 60 20.06 -25.27 10.18
CA ASN A 60 21.48 -24.92 10.07
C ASN A 60 21.86 -24.21 8.75
N ALA A 61 20.91 -23.97 7.86
CA ALA A 61 21.18 -23.34 6.57
C ALA A 61 21.21 -21.81 6.69
N VAL A 62 22.34 -21.20 6.37
CA VAL A 62 22.44 -19.73 6.26
C VAL A 62 22.11 -19.31 4.83
N LYS A 63 20.90 -18.77 4.62
CA LYS A 63 20.45 -18.30 3.32
C LYS A 63 20.29 -16.79 3.30
N LYS A 64 21.01 -16.11 2.39
CA LYS A 64 20.88 -14.67 2.14
C LYS A 64 19.89 -14.43 1.00
N ILE A 65 19.02 -13.41 1.15
CA ILE A 65 18.11 -12.97 0.07
C ILE A 65 18.97 -12.23 -0.96
N LYS A 66 18.85 -12.63 -2.23
CA LYS A 66 19.53 -11.98 -3.37
C LYS A 66 18.55 -11.36 -4.32
N MET A 67 18.87 -10.18 -4.86
CA MET A 67 18.17 -9.52 -5.96
C MET A 67 19.22 -9.06 -6.97
N ASP A 68 19.01 -9.40 -8.24
CA ASP A 68 19.95 -9.11 -9.35
C ASP A 68 21.40 -9.59 -9.06
N GLY A 69 21.52 -10.79 -8.48
CA GLY A 69 22.83 -11.39 -8.12
C GLY A 69 23.46 -10.85 -6.84
N LYS A 70 22.99 -9.72 -6.30
CA LYS A 70 23.53 -9.09 -5.09
C LYS A 70 22.73 -9.47 -3.84
N ALA A 71 23.43 -9.70 -2.73
CA ALA A 71 22.76 -9.94 -1.45
C ALA A 71 22.13 -8.65 -0.93
N ILE A 72 20.85 -8.73 -0.53
CA ILE A 72 20.14 -7.59 0.06
C ILE A 72 20.56 -7.46 1.53
N PRO A 73 20.89 -6.24 2.01
CA PRO A 73 21.14 -5.98 3.43
C PRO A 73 19.92 -6.38 4.30
N HIS A 74 20.18 -6.89 5.49
CA HIS A 74 19.11 -7.30 6.41
C HIS A 74 18.19 -6.13 6.79
N GLU A 75 18.72 -4.92 6.86
CA GLU A 75 17.97 -3.69 7.15
C GLU A 75 16.87 -3.41 6.13
N VAL A 76 17.15 -3.61 4.84
CA VAL A 76 16.17 -3.42 3.75
C VAL A 76 15.05 -4.44 3.86
N VAL A 77 15.37 -5.69 4.18
CA VAL A 77 14.37 -6.75 4.38
C VAL A 77 13.48 -6.42 5.58
N ARG A 78 14.10 -6.02 6.71
CA ARG A 78 13.38 -5.61 7.92
C ARG A 78 12.48 -4.40 7.65
N SER A 79 13.00 -3.37 7.00
CA SER A 79 12.23 -2.16 6.64
C SER A 79 11.05 -2.50 5.75
N THR A 80 11.22 -3.41 4.76
CA THR A 80 10.12 -3.86 3.89
C THR A 80 9.04 -4.60 4.67
N ASN A 81 9.41 -5.45 5.63
CA ASN A 81 8.43 -6.17 6.47
C ASN A 81 7.66 -5.20 7.36
N ILE A 82 8.34 -4.25 8.01
CA ILE A 82 7.69 -3.22 8.84
C ILE A 82 6.75 -2.37 7.99
N PHE A 83 7.20 -1.94 6.79
CA PHE A 83 6.35 -1.21 5.86
C PHE A 83 5.06 -1.98 5.55
N PHE A 84 5.15 -3.28 5.25
CA PHE A 84 3.98 -4.08 4.94
C PHE A 84 3.01 -4.21 6.13
N ILE A 85 3.53 -4.38 7.34
CA ILE A 85 2.71 -4.43 8.55
C ILE A 85 1.96 -3.10 8.75
N VAL A 86 2.67 -1.98 8.67
CA VAL A 86 2.07 -0.64 8.83
C VAL A 86 1.06 -0.37 7.72
N TYR A 87 1.38 -0.74 6.48
CA TYR A 87 0.48 -0.65 5.33
C TYR A 87 -0.86 -1.38 5.61
N MET A 88 -0.79 -2.63 6.08
CA MET A 88 -1.98 -3.42 6.39
C MET A 88 -2.77 -2.86 7.57
N LEU A 89 -2.10 -2.32 8.60
CA LEU A 89 -2.77 -1.69 9.74
C LEU A 89 -3.53 -0.42 9.33
N ILE A 90 -2.92 0.46 8.54
CA ILE A 90 -3.58 1.67 8.04
C ILE A 90 -4.75 1.26 7.14
N PHE A 91 -4.54 0.35 6.21
CA PHE A 91 -5.58 -0.13 5.30
C PHE A 91 -6.80 -0.69 6.05
N ALA A 92 -6.57 -1.57 7.04
CA ALA A 92 -7.64 -2.15 7.84
C ALA A 92 -8.36 -1.09 8.70
N SER A 93 -7.60 -0.16 9.30
CA SER A 93 -8.21 0.93 10.10
C SER A 93 -9.04 1.87 9.24
N SER A 94 -8.60 2.21 8.03
CA SER A 94 -9.36 3.06 7.10
C SER A 94 -10.67 2.39 6.69
N ILE A 95 -10.66 1.09 6.34
CA ILE A 95 -11.90 0.35 6.05
C ILE A 95 -12.86 0.41 7.24
N PHE A 96 -12.35 0.17 8.45
CA PHE A 96 -13.17 0.20 9.66
C PHE A 96 -13.79 1.58 9.90
N LEU A 97 -13.00 2.64 9.71
CA LEU A 97 -13.46 4.01 9.94
C LEU A 97 -14.49 4.47 8.90
N ILE A 98 -14.35 4.10 7.63
CA ILE A 98 -15.36 4.48 6.63
C ILE A 98 -16.61 3.60 6.65
N ALA A 99 -16.57 2.46 7.36
CA ALA A 99 -17.73 1.60 7.55
C ALA A 99 -18.88 2.29 8.33
N PHE A 100 -18.59 3.38 9.05
CA PHE A 100 -19.62 4.20 9.70
C PHE A 100 -20.60 4.86 8.72
N ASP A 101 -20.26 4.96 7.44
CA ASP A 101 -21.15 5.49 6.41
C ASP A 101 -22.18 4.45 5.89
N ASP A 102 -22.12 3.20 6.40
CA ASP A 102 -23.09 2.11 6.16
C ASP A 102 -23.20 1.68 4.69
N PHE A 103 -22.12 1.85 3.91
CA PHE A 103 -22.05 1.35 2.54
C PHE A 103 -21.65 -0.14 2.51
N ASN A 104 -21.91 -0.77 1.35
CA ASN A 104 -21.53 -2.17 1.11
C ASN A 104 -20.02 -2.37 1.30
N LEU A 105 -19.65 -3.53 1.86
CA LEU A 105 -18.25 -3.89 2.11
C LEU A 105 -17.36 -3.81 0.86
N ILE A 106 -17.88 -4.18 -0.32
CA ILE A 106 -17.12 -4.10 -1.57
C ILE A 106 -16.83 -2.64 -1.92
N THR A 107 -17.81 -1.75 -1.78
CA THR A 107 -17.63 -0.31 -1.99
C THR A 107 -16.59 0.26 -1.02
N ASN A 108 -16.70 -0.02 0.28
CA ASN A 108 -15.76 0.46 1.29
C ASN A 108 -14.35 -0.07 1.04
N PHE A 109 -14.21 -1.37 0.83
CA PHE A 109 -12.92 -2.01 0.56
C PHE A 109 -12.25 -1.43 -0.68
N THR A 110 -12.98 -1.31 -1.79
CA THR A 110 -12.42 -0.81 -3.04
C THR A 110 -12.21 0.70 -3.05
N ALA A 111 -12.99 1.46 -2.27
CA ALA A 111 -12.75 2.88 -2.05
C ALA A 111 -11.40 3.12 -1.35
N VAL A 112 -11.13 2.39 -0.25
CA VAL A 112 -9.82 2.46 0.42
C VAL A 112 -8.72 1.94 -0.49
N ALA A 113 -8.92 0.81 -1.17
CA ALA A 113 -7.90 0.28 -2.09
C ALA A 113 -7.56 1.27 -3.20
N ALA A 114 -8.55 1.93 -3.80
CA ALA A 114 -8.35 2.90 -4.86
C ALA A 114 -7.66 4.18 -4.39
N THR A 115 -7.99 4.68 -3.21
CA THR A 115 -7.39 5.90 -2.64
C THR A 115 -5.99 5.63 -2.09
N PHE A 116 -5.81 4.59 -1.30
CA PHE A 116 -4.52 4.25 -0.69
C PHE A 116 -3.45 3.84 -1.71
N ASN A 117 -3.86 3.21 -2.83
CA ASN A 117 -2.95 2.91 -3.93
C ASN A 117 -2.92 3.97 -5.03
N ASN A 118 -3.62 5.09 -4.85
CA ASN A 118 -3.69 6.21 -5.80
C ASN A 118 -4.08 5.77 -7.22
N ILE A 119 -5.11 4.93 -7.34
CA ILE A 119 -5.60 4.40 -8.62
C ILE A 119 -6.70 5.30 -9.19
N GLY A 120 -7.65 5.70 -8.35
CA GLY A 120 -8.81 6.52 -8.69
C GLY A 120 -10.11 5.76 -8.57
N PRO A 121 -10.61 5.05 -9.61
CA PRO A 121 -11.86 4.32 -9.52
C PRO A 121 -11.71 3.01 -8.72
N GLY A 122 -12.74 2.69 -7.91
CA GLY A 122 -12.91 1.40 -7.25
C GLY A 122 -13.93 0.53 -7.98
N LEU A 123 -14.76 -0.20 -7.23
CA LEU A 123 -15.86 -1.00 -7.73
C LEU A 123 -17.21 -0.48 -7.20
N GLU A 124 -18.27 -0.91 -7.80
CA GLU A 124 -19.65 -0.55 -7.47
C GLU A 124 -19.88 0.97 -7.45
N LEU A 125 -20.26 1.56 -6.30
CA LEU A 125 -20.61 2.97 -6.19
C LEU A 125 -19.42 3.90 -6.46
N VAL A 126 -18.19 3.46 -6.21
CA VAL A 126 -16.95 4.19 -6.50
C VAL A 126 -16.28 3.73 -7.80
N GLY A 127 -17.03 3.02 -8.64
CA GLY A 127 -16.58 2.57 -9.96
C GLY A 127 -16.32 3.71 -10.95
N PRO A 128 -15.98 3.38 -12.21
CA PRO A 128 -15.61 4.38 -13.22
C PRO A 128 -16.73 5.35 -13.58
N THR A 129 -17.99 4.97 -13.37
CA THR A 129 -19.18 5.81 -13.58
C THR A 129 -19.70 6.47 -12.30
N GLY A 130 -19.13 6.07 -11.14
CA GLY A 130 -19.48 6.60 -9.83
C GLY A 130 -18.58 7.74 -9.37
N ASN A 131 -18.77 8.17 -8.13
CA ASN A 131 -17.91 9.16 -7.51
C ASN A 131 -17.87 8.99 -5.99
N PHE A 132 -16.90 9.64 -5.33
CA PHE A 132 -16.75 9.65 -3.86
C PHE A 132 -17.65 10.69 -3.15
N GLY A 133 -18.52 11.39 -3.89
CA GLY A 133 -19.36 12.46 -3.36
C GLY A 133 -20.33 12.01 -2.27
N MET A 134 -20.74 10.74 -2.29
CA MET A 134 -21.70 10.14 -1.36
C MET A 134 -21.17 9.93 0.06
N PHE A 135 -19.84 9.79 0.23
CA PHE A 135 -19.23 9.62 1.56
C PHE A 135 -19.41 10.86 2.42
N SER A 136 -19.52 10.67 3.73
CA SER A 136 -19.50 11.74 4.71
C SER A 136 -18.20 12.56 4.63
N TRP A 137 -18.21 13.76 5.19
CA TRP A 137 -16.98 14.56 5.22
C TRP A 137 -15.88 13.90 6.04
N PHE A 138 -16.24 13.15 7.09
CA PHE A 138 -15.31 12.39 7.91
C PHE A 138 -14.61 11.30 7.09
N SER A 139 -15.37 10.47 6.37
CA SER A 139 -14.82 9.45 5.48
C SER A 139 -13.98 10.05 4.35
N LYS A 140 -14.37 11.20 3.82
CA LYS A 140 -13.55 11.92 2.82
C LYS A 140 -12.21 12.38 3.38
N LEU A 141 -12.15 12.81 4.65
CA LEU A 141 -10.87 13.13 5.29
C LEU A 141 -9.97 11.91 5.42
N ILE A 142 -10.53 10.75 5.82
CA ILE A 142 -9.78 9.51 5.92
C ILE A 142 -9.24 9.09 4.55
N LEU A 143 -10.09 9.08 3.52
CA LEU A 143 -9.68 8.75 2.16
C LEU A 143 -8.63 9.73 1.62
N THR A 144 -8.70 11.01 1.97
CA THR A 144 -7.68 12.00 1.62
C THR A 144 -6.35 11.69 2.32
N PHE A 145 -6.40 11.32 3.60
CA PHE A 145 -5.20 10.87 4.32
C PHE A 145 -4.59 9.62 3.68
N ASP A 146 -5.44 8.67 3.28
CA ASP A 146 -5.00 7.46 2.57
C ASP A 146 -4.29 7.78 1.26
N MET A 147 -4.82 8.74 0.47
CA MET A 147 -4.16 9.20 -0.75
C MET A 147 -2.78 9.79 -0.49
N LEU A 148 -2.64 10.57 0.59
CA LEU A 148 -1.34 11.14 1.00
C LEU A 148 -0.38 10.04 1.46
N ALA A 149 -0.85 9.11 2.32
CA ALA A 149 -0.05 8.01 2.84
C ALA A 149 0.46 7.09 1.71
N GLY A 150 -0.40 6.79 0.75
CA GLY A 150 -0.04 5.97 -0.41
C GLY A 150 0.92 6.65 -1.39
N ARG A 151 0.91 7.99 -1.45
CA ARG A 151 1.76 8.77 -2.36
C ARG A 151 3.13 9.09 -1.80
N LEU A 152 3.17 9.55 -0.53
CA LEU A 152 4.40 10.04 0.13
C LEU A 152 5.29 8.93 0.68
N GLU A 153 4.91 7.67 0.49
CA GLU A 153 5.44 6.53 1.23
C GLU A 153 5.23 6.69 2.75
N ILE A 154 4.70 5.68 3.38
CA ILE A 154 4.19 5.73 4.77
C ILE A 154 5.23 6.24 5.78
N PHE A 155 6.52 5.90 5.60
CA PHE A 155 7.56 6.29 6.55
C PHE A 155 7.82 7.80 6.63
N PRO A 156 8.03 8.54 5.53
CA PRO A 156 8.14 9.99 5.56
C PRO A 156 6.94 10.67 6.22
N LEU A 157 5.73 10.16 5.96
CA LEU A 157 4.51 10.70 6.57
C LEU A 157 4.50 10.46 8.09
N LEU A 158 4.82 9.24 8.54
CA LEU A 158 4.85 8.91 9.97
C LEU A 158 5.92 9.69 10.73
N ILE A 159 7.07 9.95 10.12
CA ILE A 159 8.15 10.75 10.71
C ILE A 159 7.67 12.17 11.05
N LEU A 160 6.75 12.76 10.27
CA LEU A 160 6.19 14.08 10.59
C LEU A 160 5.42 14.11 11.92
N PHE A 161 4.90 12.97 12.37
CA PHE A 161 4.17 12.85 13.64
C PHE A 161 5.07 12.44 14.82
N VAL A 162 6.32 12.07 14.58
CA VAL A 162 7.28 11.71 15.63
C VAL A 162 7.99 12.95 16.12
N ARG A 163 7.82 13.29 17.40
CA ARG A 163 8.33 14.51 18.05
C ARG A 163 9.86 14.66 18.07
N ASP A 164 10.58 13.56 17.90
CA ASP A 164 12.06 13.54 18.00
C ASP A 164 12.79 14.00 16.73
N THR A 165 12.10 14.23 15.63
CA THR A 165 12.74 14.65 14.36
C THR A 165 13.15 16.12 14.33
N SER A 166 12.69 16.93 15.29
CA SER A 166 13.00 18.38 15.33
C SER A 166 14.39 18.72 15.88
N VAL A 167 15.11 17.78 16.46
CA VAL A 167 16.37 18.04 17.20
C VAL A 167 17.64 17.68 16.42
N SER A 168 17.55 16.85 15.36
CA SER A 168 18.74 16.28 14.72
C SER A 168 19.36 17.12 13.59
N TYR A 169 18.74 18.23 13.15
CA TYR A 169 19.28 19.05 12.05
C TYR A 169 20.32 20.10 12.49
N THR A 170 20.48 20.33 13.78
CA THR A 170 21.41 21.35 14.28
C THR A 170 22.87 20.87 14.40
N HIS A 171 23.13 19.56 14.41
CA HIS A 171 24.48 19.02 14.57
C HIS A 171 25.24 18.75 13.26
N LEU A 172 24.59 18.85 12.09
CA LEU A 172 25.26 18.61 10.79
C LEU A 172 25.83 19.88 10.13
N ARG A 173 25.77 21.05 10.81
CA ARG A 173 26.28 22.32 10.27
C ARG A 173 27.54 22.84 10.96
N ALA A 174 28.18 22.04 11.79
CA ALA A 174 29.38 22.42 12.52
C ALA A 174 30.55 21.46 12.26
N HIS A 175 30.87 21.20 10.99
CA HIS A 175 32.21 20.73 10.56
C HIS A 175 32.40 21.09 9.08
#